data_8319a705b73e5008ea6d3aadc00866c0
#
_entry.id   8319a705b73e5008ea6d3aadc00866c0
#
_cell.length_a   1.000
_cell.length_b   1.000
_cell.length_c   1.000
_cell.angle_alpha   90.00
_cell.angle_beta   90.00
_cell.angle_gamma   90.00
#
_symmetry.space_group_name_H-M   'P 1'
#
loop_
_entity.id
_entity.type
_entity.pdbx_description
1 polymer ?
#
loop_
_entity_poly.entity_id
_entity_poly.type
_entity_poly.pdbx_seq_one_letter_code
_entity_poly.pdbx_strand_id
1 'polypeptide(L)'
;MRSSLTIYSVLLSGLLAGAAHSGEALKLEDPTARSSYSLGYQMGQDLKRQKVAPDRAALLQGINDGRTGAKPLMTPEEMKALLAEVKRRIVADLREQRLAKSEAKKQAGIAFLEQNKSKPGVQTTDSGLQYKVIEPGSGAKPGPTDRVRVHYRGSTIEGREFDSSHKRGKPAEFALNGVIKGWGEGLQ
;
A
#
# COMPACT_ATOMS: atom_id res chain seq x y z
N MET A 1 -76.84 -30.81 -36.02
CA MET A 1 -76.15 -29.50 -36.02
C MET A 1 -74.92 -29.74 -35.20
N ARG A 2 -73.77 -29.70 -35.85
CA ARG A 2 -72.46 -30.08 -35.31
C ARG A 2 -71.72 -28.79 -34.95
N SER A 3 -71.38 -28.63 -33.63
CA SER A 3 -70.50 -27.52 -33.18
C SER A 3 -69.07 -28.02 -33.01
N SER A 4 -68.18 -27.50 -33.80
CA SER A 4 -66.76 -27.80 -33.78
C SER A 4 -66.09 -27.02 -32.66
N LEU A 5 -65.46 -27.71 -31.73
CA LEU A 5 -64.61 -27.13 -30.69
C LEU A 5 -63.19 -26.99 -31.23
N THR A 6 -62.72 -25.79 -31.43
CA THR A 6 -61.36 -25.53 -31.86
C THR A 6 -60.48 -25.34 -30.63
N ILE A 7 -59.57 -26.30 -30.38
CA ILE A 7 -58.59 -26.26 -29.28
C ILE A 7 -57.40 -25.42 -29.76
N TYR A 8 -57.17 -24.25 -29.18
CA TYR A 8 -55.95 -23.49 -29.36
C TYR A 8 -54.85 -24.05 -28.49
N SER A 9 -53.91 -24.73 -29.09
CA SER A 9 -52.65 -25.17 -28.46
C SER A 9 -51.67 -23.97 -28.40
N VAL A 10 -51.53 -23.38 -27.24
CA VAL A 10 -50.48 -22.34 -27.01
C VAL A 10 -49.19 -23.06 -26.73
N LEU A 11 -48.33 -23.12 -27.74
CA LEU A 11 -46.91 -23.50 -27.63
C LEU A 11 -46.16 -22.37 -26.91
N LEU A 12 -45.92 -22.59 -25.62
CA LEU A 12 -45.02 -21.72 -24.82
C LEU A 12 -43.57 -22.10 -25.13
N SER A 13 -43.03 -21.52 -26.19
CA SER A 13 -41.60 -21.63 -26.51
C SER A 13 -40.84 -20.72 -25.53
N GLY A 14 -40.33 -21.32 -24.45
CA GLY A 14 -39.41 -20.67 -23.53
C GLY A 14 -38.09 -20.38 -24.26
N LEU A 15 -37.91 -19.13 -24.69
CA LEU A 15 -36.62 -18.65 -25.11
C LEU A 15 -35.75 -18.43 -23.84
N LEU A 16 -34.89 -19.39 -23.55
CA LEU A 16 -33.73 -19.17 -22.70
C LEU A 16 -32.78 -18.23 -23.46
N ALA A 17 -33.00 -16.93 -23.32
CA ALA A 17 -32.06 -15.92 -23.73
C ALA A 17 -30.89 -15.95 -22.74
N GLY A 18 -29.92 -16.83 -22.97
CA GLY A 18 -28.59 -16.70 -22.44
C GLY A 18 -28.03 -15.38 -22.90
N ALA A 19 -27.99 -14.37 -22.02
CA ALA A 19 -27.33 -13.12 -22.30
C ALA A 19 -25.83 -13.36 -22.45
N ALA A 20 -25.41 -13.71 -23.66
CA ALA A 20 -24.04 -13.52 -24.11
C ALA A 20 -23.81 -12.00 -24.04
N HIS A 21 -23.02 -11.54 -23.06
CA HIS A 21 -22.53 -10.18 -23.04
C HIS A 21 -21.58 -10.02 -24.26
N SER A 22 -22.15 -9.64 -25.39
CA SER A 22 -21.44 -9.06 -26.51
C SER A 22 -20.74 -7.82 -25.97
N GLY A 23 -19.43 -7.66 -26.24
CA GLY A 23 -18.56 -6.66 -25.66
C GLY A 23 -18.87 -5.21 -26.08
N GLU A 24 -20.04 -4.72 -25.76
CA GLU A 24 -20.37 -3.30 -25.81
C GLU A 24 -19.68 -2.63 -24.63
N ALA A 25 -18.84 -1.63 -24.90
CA ALA A 25 -18.14 -0.89 -23.87
C ALA A 25 -19.15 -0.29 -22.88
N LEU A 26 -18.96 -0.58 -21.57
CA LEU A 26 -19.82 -0.08 -20.52
C LEU A 26 -19.81 1.46 -20.53
N LYS A 27 -20.98 2.07 -20.79
CA LYS A 27 -21.14 3.53 -20.73
C LYS A 27 -21.45 3.97 -19.32
N LEU A 28 -20.62 4.87 -18.79
CA LEU A 28 -20.75 5.42 -17.43
C LEU A 28 -21.39 6.81 -17.47
N GLU A 29 -22.58 6.92 -18.04
CA GLU A 29 -23.31 8.20 -18.15
C GLU A 29 -24.15 8.48 -16.90
N ASP A 30 -24.73 7.46 -16.31
CA ASP A 30 -25.55 7.55 -15.11
C ASP A 30 -24.68 7.63 -13.81
N PRO A 31 -25.02 8.53 -12.86
CA PRO A 31 -24.31 8.65 -11.58
C PRO A 31 -24.23 7.35 -10.77
N THR A 32 -25.27 6.52 -10.81
CA THR A 32 -25.31 5.22 -10.11
C THR A 32 -24.34 4.24 -10.76
N ALA A 33 -24.29 4.19 -12.09
CA ALA A 33 -23.32 3.33 -12.81
C ALA A 33 -21.89 3.77 -12.51
N ARG A 34 -21.63 5.07 -12.49
CA ARG A 34 -20.29 5.61 -12.15
C ARG A 34 -19.85 5.26 -10.73
N SER A 35 -20.74 5.43 -9.75
CA SER A 35 -20.44 5.08 -8.35
C SER A 35 -20.24 3.58 -8.18
N SER A 36 -21.05 2.75 -8.81
CA SER A 36 -20.93 1.28 -8.78
C SER A 36 -19.60 0.82 -9.39
N TYR A 37 -19.22 1.39 -10.53
CA TYR A 37 -17.92 1.11 -11.15
C TYR A 37 -16.76 1.52 -10.22
N SER A 38 -16.87 2.69 -9.58
CA SER A 38 -15.85 3.19 -8.66
C SER A 38 -15.65 2.27 -7.46
N LEU A 39 -16.75 1.76 -6.87
CA LEU A 39 -16.70 0.77 -5.79
C LEU A 39 -16.04 -0.53 -6.24
N GLY A 40 -16.44 -1.07 -7.41
CA GLY A 40 -15.84 -2.27 -7.98
C GLY A 40 -14.35 -2.10 -8.29
N TYR A 41 -13.97 -0.94 -8.85
CA TYR A 41 -12.57 -0.62 -9.14
C TYR A 41 -11.71 -0.55 -7.87
N GLN A 42 -12.22 0.11 -6.81
CA GLN A 42 -11.54 0.18 -5.52
C GLN A 42 -11.36 -1.21 -4.91
N MET A 43 -12.42 -2.03 -4.90
CA MET A 43 -12.34 -3.41 -4.42
C MET A 43 -11.34 -4.24 -5.23
N GLY A 44 -11.33 -4.10 -6.55
CA GLY A 44 -10.36 -4.77 -7.42
C GLY A 44 -8.91 -4.37 -7.14
N GLN A 45 -8.65 -3.09 -6.88
CA GLN A 45 -7.34 -2.61 -6.46
C GLN A 45 -6.91 -3.21 -5.11
N ASP A 46 -7.82 -3.29 -4.15
CA ASP A 46 -7.54 -3.86 -2.83
C ASP A 46 -7.23 -5.36 -2.91
N LEU A 47 -8.00 -6.11 -3.68
CA LEU A 47 -7.76 -7.53 -3.96
C LEU A 47 -6.38 -7.73 -4.63
N LYS A 48 -6.04 -6.93 -5.63
CA LYS A 48 -4.74 -6.97 -6.30
C LYS A 48 -3.59 -6.69 -5.31
N ARG A 49 -3.73 -5.63 -4.48
CA ARG A 49 -2.74 -5.27 -3.48
C ARG A 49 -2.52 -6.38 -2.45
N GLN A 50 -3.58 -7.07 -2.09
CA GLN A 50 -3.56 -8.19 -1.14
C GLN A 50 -3.24 -9.53 -1.81
N LYS A 51 -3.00 -9.56 -3.12
CA LYS A 51 -2.76 -10.78 -3.91
C LYS A 51 -3.87 -11.83 -3.79
N VAL A 52 -5.11 -11.37 -3.61
CA VAL A 52 -6.29 -12.23 -3.60
C VAL A 52 -6.86 -12.27 -5.00
N ALA A 53 -6.97 -13.47 -5.57
CA ALA A 53 -7.64 -13.73 -6.84
C ALA A 53 -8.99 -14.43 -6.56
N PRO A 54 -10.09 -13.68 -6.50
CA PRO A 54 -11.39 -14.26 -6.23
C PRO A 54 -11.95 -14.98 -7.46
N ASP A 55 -12.77 -16.00 -7.24
CA ASP A 55 -13.68 -16.48 -8.27
C ASP A 55 -14.71 -15.39 -8.58
N ARG A 56 -14.75 -14.97 -9.85
CA ARG A 56 -15.59 -13.85 -10.29
C ARG A 56 -17.08 -14.13 -10.09
N ALA A 57 -17.52 -15.34 -10.43
CA ALA A 57 -18.94 -15.69 -10.37
C ALA A 57 -19.40 -15.77 -8.93
N ALA A 58 -18.64 -16.44 -8.06
CA ALA A 58 -18.93 -16.54 -6.64
C ALA A 58 -18.93 -15.17 -5.95
N LEU A 59 -18.00 -14.29 -6.30
CA LEU A 59 -17.94 -12.93 -5.74
C LEU A 59 -19.18 -12.11 -6.10
N LEU A 60 -19.58 -12.12 -7.37
CA LEU A 60 -20.77 -11.41 -7.84
C LEU A 60 -22.06 -11.98 -7.22
N GLN A 61 -22.15 -13.31 -7.11
CA GLN A 61 -23.28 -13.96 -6.44
C GLN A 61 -23.35 -13.54 -4.98
N GLY A 62 -22.25 -13.59 -4.23
CA GLY A 62 -22.21 -13.17 -2.84
C GLY A 62 -22.58 -11.70 -2.61
N ILE A 63 -22.16 -10.80 -3.52
CA ILE A 63 -22.57 -9.40 -3.49
C ILE A 63 -24.08 -9.26 -3.71
N ASN A 64 -24.64 -10.00 -4.69
CA ASN A 64 -26.08 -9.97 -4.96
C ASN A 64 -26.90 -10.51 -3.80
N ASP A 65 -26.52 -11.65 -3.25
CA ASP A 65 -27.23 -12.28 -2.13
C ASP A 65 -27.20 -11.39 -0.88
N GLY A 66 -26.05 -10.82 -0.56
CA GLY A 66 -25.92 -9.88 0.55
C GLY A 66 -26.77 -8.62 0.37
N ARG A 67 -26.89 -8.10 -0.85
CA ARG A 67 -27.69 -6.92 -1.17
C ARG A 67 -29.20 -7.19 -1.12
N THR A 68 -29.63 -8.39 -1.52
CA THR A 68 -31.06 -8.74 -1.60
C THR A 68 -31.61 -9.41 -0.33
N GLY A 69 -30.75 -9.76 0.63
CA GLY A 69 -31.12 -10.53 1.80
C GLY A 69 -31.46 -11.99 1.48
N ALA A 70 -30.99 -12.52 0.36
CA ALA A 70 -31.17 -13.91 -0.01
C ALA A 70 -30.51 -14.84 1.02
N LYS A 71 -31.02 -16.09 1.10
CA LYS A 71 -30.43 -17.10 1.97
C LYS A 71 -29.00 -17.39 1.50
N PRO A 72 -27.99 -17.23 2.37
CA PRO A 72 -26.59 -17.48 1.99
C PRO A 72 -26.39 -18.95 1.59
N LEU A 73 -25.46 -19.17 0.64
CA LEU A 73 -25.03 -20.51 0.20
C LEU A 73 -24.11 -21.20 1.21
N MET A 74 -23.65 -20.49 2.22
CA MET A 74 -22.78 -20.96 3.30
C MET A 74 -23.31 -20.48 4.64
N THR A 75 -23.00 -21.22 5.72
CA THR A 75 -23.32 -20.76 7.06
C THR A 75 -22.48 -19.54 7.48
N PRO A 76 -22.97 -18.70 8.40
CA PRO A 76 -22.18 -17.58 8.93
C PRO A 76 -20.85 -18.04 9.55
N GLU A 77 -20.82 -19.20 10.19
CA GLU A 77 -19.65 -19.80 10.82
C GLU A 77 -18.61 -20.20 9.78
N GLU A 78 -19.02 -20.85 8.69
CA GLU A 78 -18.14 -21.21 7.56
C GLU A 78 -17.56 -19.97 6.90
N MET A 79 -18.39 -18.96 6.60
CA MET A 79 -17.92 -17.70 6.03
C MET A 79 -16.90 -17.01 6.94
N LYS A 80 -17.17 -16.95 8.24
CA LYS A 80 -16.26 -16.35 9.23
C LYS A 80 -14.93 -17.09 9.30
N ALA A 81 -14.94 -18.42 9.29
CA ALA A 81 -13.73 -19.23 9.34
C ALA A 81 -12.85 -19.01 8.09
N LEU A 82 -13.45 -19.03 6.89
CA LEU A 82 -12.74 -18.79 5.63
C LEU A 82 -12.19 -17.38 5.53
N LEU A 83 -12.96 -16.38 5.92
CA LEU A 83 -12.47 -14.98 5.93
C LEU A 83 -11.32 -14.79 6.93
N ALA A 84 -11.36 -15.46 8.08
CA ALA A 84 -10.26 -15.44 9.05
C ALA A 84 -8.99 -16.10 8.48
N GLU A 85 -9.14 -17.18 7.72
CA GLU A 85 -8.01 -17.82 7.03
C GLU A 85 -7.40 -16.92 5.95
N VAL A 86 -8.25 -16.36 5.07
CA VAL A 86 -7.80 -15.39 4.05
C VAL A 86 -7.06 -14.22 4.69
N LYS A 87 -7.60 -13.66 5.78
CA LYS A 87 -6.96 -12.57 6.52
C LYS A 87 -5.60 -12.97 7.08
N ARG A 88 -5.49 -14.16 7.68
CA ARG A 88 -4.20 -14.66 8.21
C ARG A 88 -3.16 -14.77 7.11
N ARG A 89 -3.52 -15.34 5.94
CA ARG A 89 -2.63 -15.45 4.79
C ARG A 89 -2.16 -14.07 4.31
N ILE A 90 -3.09 -13.12 4.13
CA ILE A 90 -2.74 -11.75 3.71
C ILE A 90 -1.76 -11.10 4.70
N VAL A 91 -2.00 -11.24 6.00
CA VAL A 91 -1.11 -10.67 7.03
C VAL A 91 0.27 -11.34 7.01
N ALA A 92 0.34 -12.65 6.82
CA ALA A 92 1.60 -13.38 6.71
C ALA A 92 2.41 -12.92 5.48
N ASP A 93 1.77 -12.84 4.31
CA ASP A 93 2.41 -12.37 3.07
C ASP A 93 2.91 -10.92 3.18
N LEU A 94 2.13 -10.04 3.79
CA LEU A 94 2.53 -8.65 4.01
C LEU A 94 3.72 -8.55 4.99
N ARG A 95 3.76 -9.41 6.01
CA ARG A 95 4.87 -9.46 6.96
C ARG A 95 6.15 -9.93 6.27
N GLU A 96 6.07 -11.00 5.49
CA GLU A 96 7.20 -11.53 4.72
C GLU A 96 7.76 -10.48 3.76
N GLN A 97 6.90 -9.82 2.97
CA GLN A 97 7.31 -8.75 2.07
C GLN A 97 7.97 -7.58 2.80
N ARG A 98 7.47 -7.22 3.98
CA ARG A 98 8.07 -6.16 4.81
C ARG A 98 9.45 -6.56 5.30
N LEU A 99 9.62 -7.80 5.77
CA LEU A 99 10.91 -8.32 6.22
C LEU A 99 11.92 -8.38 5.08
N ALA A 100 11.55 -8.93 3.93
CA ALA A 100 12.40 -8.99 2.74
C ALA A 100 12.83 -7.57 2.28
N LYS A 101 11.90 -6.63 2.28
CA LYS A 101 12.18 -5.23 1.91
C LYS A 101 13.10 -4.52 2.93
N SER A 102 12.93 -4.83 4.21
CA SER A 102 13.79 -4.32 5.28
C SER A 102 15.21 -4.87 5.15
N GLU A 103 15.36 -6.17 4.93
CA GLU A 103 16.67 -6.81 4.74
C GLU A 103 17.38 -6.28 3.49
N ALA A 104 16.69 -6.17 2.36
CA ALA A 104 17.26 -5.58 1.14
C ALA A 104 17.78 -4.15 1.37
N LYS A 105 17.03 -3.33 2.11
CA LYS A 105 17.47 -1.96 2.46
C LYS A 105 18.67 -1.97 3.40
N LYS A 106 18.71 -2.88 4.36
CA LYS A 106 19.85 -3.04 5.26
C LYS A 106 21.11 -3.40 4.50
N GLN A 107 21.03 -4.37 3.58
CA GLN A 107 22.16 -4.79 2.74
C GLN A 107 22.62 -3.64 1.82
N ALA A 108 21.70 -2.90 1.22
CA ALA A 108 22.04 -1.71 0.42
C ALA A 108 22.74 -0.64 1.27
N GLY A 109 22.30 -0.43 2.52
CA GLY A 109 22.95 0.49 3.45
C GLY A 109 24.37 0.05 3.83
N ILE A 110 24.58 -1.24 4.10
CA ILE A 110 25.91 -1.79 4.38
C ILE A 110 26.85 -1.58 3.17
N ALA A 111 26.39 -1.96 1.97
CA ALA A 111 27.18 -1.79 0.75
C ALA A 111 27.51 -0.31 0.48
N PHE A 112 26.56 0.60 0.73
CA PHE A 112 26.81 2.03 0.61
C PHE A 112 27.92 2.51 1.57
N LEU A 113 27.85 2.11 2.85
CA LEU A 113 28.84 2.50 3.85
C LEU A 113 30.23 1.95 3.50
N GLU A 114 30.32 0.70 3.04
CA GLU A 114 31.60 0.12 2.58
C GLU A 114 32.23 0.90 1.42
N GLN A 115 31.43 1.30 0.46
CA GLN A 115 31.92 2.13 -0.65
C GLN A 115 32.23 3.56 -0.23
N ASN A 116 31.43 4.12 0.68
CA ASN A 116 31.55 5.53 1.07
C ASN A 116 32.77 5.79 1.93
N LYS A 117 33.19 4.85 2.79
CA LYS A 117 34.38 5.01 3.64
C LYS A 117 35.67 5.26 2.86
N SER A 118 35.74 4.82 1.60
CA SER A 118 36.91 4.99 0.75
C SER A 118 36.90 6.30 -0.01
N LYS A 119 35.88 7.14 0.12
CA LYS A 119 35.80 8.42 -0.59
C LYS A 119 36.66 9.47 0.07
N PRO A 120 37.27 10.38 -0.72
CA PRO A 120 38.12 11.43 -0.18
C PRO A 120 37.40 12.32 0.86
N GLY A 121 38.05 12.47 2.01
CA GLY A 121 37.57 13.31 3.12
C GLY A 121 36.48 12.72 3.97
N VAL A 122 36.06 11.47 3.72
CA VAL A 122 35.14 10.73 4.60
C VAL A 122 35.92 10.17 5.79
N GLN A 123 35.38 10.38 6.98
CA GLN A 123 35.88 9.84 8.25
C GLN A 123 34.82 8.89 8.82
N THR A 124 35.28 7.86 9.53
CA THR A 124 34.40 6.87 10.18
C THR A 124 34.73 6.84 11.66
N THR A 125 33.72 6.96 12.52
CA THR A 125 33.86 6.84 13.98
C THR A 125 33.79 5.39 14.44
N ASP A 126 34.11 5.12 15.70
CA ASP A 126 33.99 3.78 16.31
C ASP A 126 32.54 3.25 16.30
N SER A 127 31.56 4.13 16.30
CA SER A 127 30.13 3.74 16.19
C SER A 127 29.71 3.34 14.77
N GLY A 128 30.58 3.59 13.77
CA GLY A 128 30.30 3.37 12.35
C GLY A 128 29.64 4.58 11.67
N LEU A 129 29.46 5.71 12.37
CA LEU A 129 29.02 6.94 11.74
C LEU A 129 30.08 7.40 10.72
N GLN A 130 29.66 7.73 9.52
CA GLN A 130 30.51 8.33 8.50
C GLN A 130 30.13 9.79 8.30
N TYR A 131 31.12 10.65 8.29
CA TYR A 131 30.93 12.07 8.07
C TYR A 131 32.05 12.66 7.20
N LYS A 132 31.77 13.82 6.64
CA LYS A 132 32.77 14.62 5.89
C LYS A 132 32.56 16.07 6.25
N VAL A 133 33.63 16.72 6.68
CA VAL A 133 33.68 18.18 6.87
C VAL A 133 33.77 18.84 5.50
N ILE A 134 32.78 19.66 5.16
CA ILE A 134 32.76 20.43 3.90
C ILE A 134 33.46 21.76 4.10
N GLU A 135 33.17 22.42 5.23
CA GLU A 135 33.78 23.68 5.65
C GLU A 135 34.12 23.61 7.15
N PRO A 136 35.37 23.78 7.54
CA PRO A 136 35.74 23.73 8.96
C PRO A 136 35.19 24.93 9.71
N GLY A 137 34.54 24.65 10.82
CA GLY A 137 34.11 25.69 11.75
C GLY A 137 35.17 26.05 12.79
N SER A 138 35.07 27.26 13.37
CA SER A 138 35.93 27.75 14.45
C SER A 138 35.18 28.02 15.76
N GLY A 139 33.86 27.73 15.80
CA GLY A 139 33.04 27.94 17.00
C GLY A 139 33.19 26.86 18.06
N ALA A 140 32.57 27.06 19.22
CA ALA A 140 32.51 26.06 20.28
C ALA A 140 31.72 24.84 19.82
N LYS A 141 32.19 23.65 20.19
CA LYS A 141 31.47 22.39 19.98
C LYS A 141 30.38 22.24 21.03
N PRO A 142 29.16 21.84 20.66
CA PRO A 142 28.09 21.62 21.63
C PRO A 142 28.32 20.36 22.45
N GLY A 143 27.89 20.38 23.71
CA GLY A 143 27.85 19.21 24.56
C GLY A 143 26.59 18.35 24.32
N PRO A 144 26.54 17.13 24.87
CA PRO A 144 25.47 16.14 24.60
C PRO A 144 24.06 16.56 25.00
N THR A 145 23.90 17.56 25.87
CA THR A 145 22.59 18.08 26.32
C THR A 145 22.27 19.46 25.73
N ASP A 146 23.19 20.03 24.95
CA ASP A 146 23.02 21.38 24.43
C ASP A 146 21.94 21.45 23.35
N ARG A 147 21.44 22.64 23.11
CA ARG A 147 20.54 22.95 22.01
C ARG A 147 21.34 23.55 20.87
N VAL A 148 21.06 23.05 19.67
CA VAL A 148 21.66 23.53 18.44
C VAL A 148 20.60 24.08 17.49
N ARG A 149 20.97 25.12 16.74
CA ARG A 149 20.15 25.70 15.67
C ARG A 149 20.86 25.49 14.35
N VAL A 150 20.26 24.69 13.46
CA VAL A 150 20.90 24.21 12.25
C VAL A 150 19.99 24.31 11.04
N HIS A 151 20.59 24.53 9.88
CA HIS A 151 19.99 24.15 8.61
C HIS A 151 20.45 22.75 8.24
N TYR A 152 19.52 21.95 7.74
CA TYR A 152 19.81 20.58 7.33
C TYR A 152 18.97 20.12 6.15
N ARG A 153 19.45 19.07 5.51
CA ARG A 153 18.73 18.31 4.50
C ARG A 153 18.97 16.82 4.74
N GLY A 154 17.89 16.07 4.93
CA GLY A 154 17.93 14.63 5.08
C GLY A 154 17.50 13.93 3.80
N SER A 155 18.32 12.99 3.30
CA SER A 155 18.00 12.18 2.13
C SER A 155 18.34 10.72 2.36
N THR A 156 17.64 9.82 1.65
CA THR A 156 17.99 8.40 1.59
C THR A 156 19.22 8.20 0.71
N ILE A 157 19.80 6.99 0.76
CA ILE A 157 20.96 6.64 -0.09
C ILE A 157 20.61 6.68 -1.59
N GLU A 158 19.33 6.55 -1.96
CA GLU A 158 18.82 6.71 -3.33
C GLU A 158 18.61 8.20 -3.71
N GLY A 159 18.97 9.14 -2.84
CA GLY A 159 18.87 10.58 -3.10
C GLY A 159 17.50 11.19 -2.84
N ARG A 160 16.50 10.41 -2.38
CA ARG A 160 15.18 10.94 -2.06
C ARG A 160 15.22 11.75 -0.78
N GLU A 161 14.98 13.05 -0.87
CA GLU A 161 14.84 13.91 0.29
C GLU A 161 13.58 13.58 1.08
N PHE A 162 13.73 13.40 2.40
CA PHE A 162 12.60 13.11 3.30
C PHE A 162 12.35 14.25 4.29
N ASP A 163 13.35 15.10 4.56
CA ASP A 163 13.20 16.29 5.40
C ASP A 163 14.22 17.36 5.04
N SER A 164 13.85 18.65 5.19
CA SER A 164 14.70 19.79 4.91
C SER A 164 14.24 21.05 5.63
N SER A 165 15.11 21.66 6.42
CA SER A 165 14.86 22.97 7.01
C SER A 165 14.90 24.10 5.96
N HIS A 166 15.65 23.91 4.87
CA HIS A 166 15.70 24.88 3.76
C HIS A 166 14.33 25.02 3.08
N LYS A 167 13.61 23.92 2.88
CA LYS A 167 12.22 23.96 2.34
C LYS A 167 11.25 24.70 3.26
N ARG A 168 11.51 24.70 4.56
CA ARG A 168 10.70 25.45 5.54
C ARG A 168 11.11 26.93 5.66
N GLY A 169 12.18 27.35 4.99
CA GLY A 169 12.69 28.72 4.99
C GLY A 169 13.28 29.21 6.32
N LYS A 170 13.47 28.32 7.30
CA LYS A 170 14.02 28.67 8.62
C LYS A 170 14.83 27.53 9.23
N PRO A 171 15.88 27.83 10.03
CA PRO A 171 16.62 26.80 10.74
C PRO A 171 15.72 26.07 11.75
N ALA A 172 16.09 24.85 12.07
CA ALA A 172 15.45 24.06 13.11
C ALA A 172 16.29 24.02 14.38
N GLU A 173 15.63 23.96 15.53
CA GLU A 173 16.29 23.88 16.83
C GLU A 173 16.02 22.53 17.48
N PHE A 174 17.08 21.89 17.96
CA PHE A 174 17.03 20.58 18.60
C PHE A 174 17.89 20.55 19.86
N ALA A 175 17.43 19.81 20.87
CA ALA A 175 18.30 19.36 21.94
C ALA A 175 19.02 18.09 21.49
N LEU A 176 20.34 18.00 21.63
CA LEU A 176 21.15 16.91 21.10
C LEU A 176 20.81 15.54 21.71
N ASN A 177 20.33 15.51 22.95
CA ASN A 177 19.82 14.29 23.60
C ASN A 177 18.45 13.82 23.07
N GLY A 178 17.78 14.63 22.25
CA GLY A 178 16.46 14.31 21.65
C GLY A 178 16.50 13.93 20.18
N VAL A 179 17.68 13.90 19.55
CA VAL A 179 17.85 13.56 18.14
C VAL A 179 18.33 12.11 17.95
N ILE A 180 18.33 11.60 16.71
CA ILE A 180 18.91 10.29 16.41
C ILE A 180 20.41 10.27 16.74
N LYS A 181 20.92 9.09 17.13
CA LYS A 181 22.30 8.92 17.65
C LYS A 181 23.36 9.51 16.74
N GLY A 182 23.31 9.26 15.43
CA GLY A 182 24.28 9.80 14.49
C GLY A 182 24.31 11.33 14.43
N TRP A 183 23.20 12.01 14.69
CA TRP A 183 23.17 13.47 14.82
C TRP A 183 23.80 13.95 16.11
N GLY A 184 23.42 13.30 17.23
CA GLY A 184 24.03 13.62 18.53
C GLY A 184 25.52 13.46 18.53
N GLU A 185 26.06 12.43 17.87
CA GLU A 185 27.50 12.18 17.75
C GLU A 185 28.17 13.13 16.74
N GLY A 186 27.59 13.30 15.56
CA GLY A 186 28.25 14.04 14.48
C GLY A 186 28.25 15.56 14.66
N LEU A 187 27.47 16.12 15.60
CA LEU A 187 27.42 17.55 15.90
C LEU A 187 28.31 17.96 17.10
N GLN A 188 28.88 17.01 17.79
CA GLN A 188 29.85 17.21 18.88
C GLN A 188 31.32 17.12 18.40
#